data_b94b894ee066b5c12f972c95d8c80e36
#
_entry.id   b94b894ee066b5c12f972c95d8c80e36
#
_cell.length_a   1.000
_cell.length_b   1.000
_cell.length_c   1.000
_cell.angle_alpha   90.00
_cell.angle_beta   90.00
_cell.angle_gamma   90.00
#
_symmetry.space_group_name_H-M   'P 1'
#
loop_
_entity.id
_entity.type
_entity.pdbx_description
1 polymer ?
#
loop_
_entity_poly.entity_id
_entity_poly.type
_entity_poly.pdbx_seq_one_letter_code
_entity_poly.pdbx_strand_id
1 'polypeptide(L)'
;MPISNKIYPRTGDTQTVYLKNVITNPNIKIGDYTMYNDFVNDPKGFEQNNVLYHYPINHDKLIIGIFCSIACGAKFLFNSANHSMSSLSTYPFPLFFEEWALDKKDVIKSWDNKGDIIVGNDVWIGYEAVIFAGVKIGDGAIIGTRAVVTKDVPPYTVVGGVPAKPIKKRFDDKTIDTLLDIRWWNWSDEKIALNLDAIQAGCVERIVEV
;
A
#
# COMPACT_ATOMS: atom_id res chain seq x y z
N MET A 1 -12.46 -12.37 -20.61
CA MET A 1 -11.50 -12.55 -19.53
C MET A 1 -10.86 -11.21 -19.20
N PRO A 2 -10.68 -10.85 -17.94
CA PRO A 2 -9.93 -9.65 -17.56
C PRO A 2 -8.48 -9.78 -18.04
N ILE A 3 -7.83 -8.64 -18.28
CA ILE A 3 -6.46 -8.60 -18.81
C ILE A 3 -5.63 -7.75 -17.86
N SER A 4 -4.88 -8.40 -16.98
CA SER A 4 -4.06 -7.72 -15.96
C SER A 4 -2.89 -6.90 -16.52
N ASN A 5 -2.50 -7.13 -17.79
CA ASN A 5 -1.40 -6.42 -18.44
C ASN A 5 -1.80 -5.10 -19.15
N LYS A 6 -3.05 -4.68 -19.06
CA LYS A 6 -3.46 -3.36 -19.54
C LYS A 6 -2.97 -2.26 -18.60
N ILE A 7 -2.56 -1.13 -19.15
CA ILE A 7 -2.29 0.07 -18.34
C ILE A 7 -3.62 0.64 -17.84
N TYR A 8 -4.56 0.90 -18.75
CA TYR A 8 -5.87 1.46 -18.43
C TYR A 8 -6.95 0.36 -18.45
N PRO A 9 -7.47 -0.05 -17.28
CA PRO A 9 -8.46 -1.12 -17.23
C PRO A 9 -9.84 -0.75 -17.81
N ARG A 10 -10.18 0.56 -17.78
CA ARG A 10 -11.48 1.08 -18.23
C ARG A 10 -11.35 1.80 -19.56
N THR A 11 -12.21 1.47 -20.51
CA THR A 11 -12.24 2.14 -21.81
C THR A 11 -12.66 3.60 -21.65
N GLY A 12 -11.85 4.51 -22.22
CA GLY A 12 -12.11 5.96 -22.17
C GLY A 12 -11.72 6.63 -20.85
N ASP A 13 -11.20 5.89 -19.88
CA ASP A 13 -10.71 6.42 -18.60
C ASP A 13 -9.18 6.35 -18.56
N THR A 14 -8.53 7.50 -18.50
CA THR A 14 -7.07 7.61 -18.36
C THR A 14 -6.62 8.00 -16.95
N GLN A 15 -7.57 8.17 -16.02
CA GLN A 15 -7.31 8.51 -14.62
C GLN A 15 -7.09 7.28 -13.74
N THR A 16 -7.40 6.07 -14.24
CA THR A 16 -7.23 4.82 -13.51
C THR A 16 -6.24 3.91 -14.24
N VAL A 17 -5.21 3.44 -13.54
CA VAL A 17 -4.22 2.50 -14.07
C VAL A 17 -4.13 1.24 -13.22
N TYR A 18 -3.75 0.10 -13.86
CA TYR A 18 -3.19 -1.03 -13.12
C TYR A 18 -1.73 -0.71 -12.80
N LEU A 19 -1.43 -0.52 -11.52
CA LEU A 19 -0.12 -0.02 -11.05
C LEU A 19 1.05 -0.89 -11.48
N LYS A 20 0.90 -2.21 -11.44
CA LYS A 20 1.96 -3.15 -11.86
C LYS A 20 2.55 -2.80 -13.23
N ASN A 21 1.75 -2.26 -14.15
CA ASN A 21 2.12 -2.01 -15.54
C ASN A 21 2.75 -0.63 -15.78
N VAL A 22 2.87 0.19 -14.74
CA VAL A 22 3.47 1.54 -14.82
C VAL A 22 4.64 1.74 -13.86
N ILE A 23 4.89 0.76 -12.97
CA ILE A 23 6.01 0.78 -12.04
C ILE A 23 7.29 0.31 -12.72
N THR A 24 8.38 1.03 -12.49
CA THR A 24 9.71 0.73 -13.04
C THR A 24 10.74 0.49 -11.93
N ASN A 25 10.53 1.00 -10.72
CA ASN A 25 11.45 0.84 -9.61
C ASN A 25 11.44 -0.60 -9.08
N PRO A 26 12.58 -1.32 -9.06
CA PRO A 26 12.66 -2.72 -8.62
C PRO A 26 12.35 -2.92 -7.13
N ASN A 27 12.42 -1.86 -6.32
CA ASN A 27 12.06 -1.90 -4.90
C ASN A 27 10.56 -1.67 -4.65
N ILE A 28 9.76 -1.48 -5.71
CA ILE A 28 8.30 -1.39 -5.63
C ILE A 28 7.72 -2.63 -6.31
N LYS A 29 6.98 -3.44 -5.53
CA LYS A 29 6.34 -4.66 -6.03
C LYS A 29 4.85 -4.53 -5.90
N ILE A 30 4.14 -4.67 -7.01
CA ILE A 30 2.69 -4.53 -7.08
C ILE A 30 2.08 -5.82 -7.62
N GLY A 31 1.05 -6.33 -6.95
CA GLY A 31 0.26 -7.46 -7.40
C GLY A 31 -0.69 -7.13 -8.56
N ASP A 32 -1.17 -8.19 -9.23
CA ASP A 32 -2.09 -8.08 -10.35
C ASP A 32 -3.39 -7.38 -9.95
N TYR A 33 -4.04 -6.71 -10.90
CA TYR A 33 -5.32 -6.01 -10.72
C TYR A 33 -5.33 -4.90 -9.67
N THR A 34 -4.21 -4.59 -9.02
CA THR A 34 -4.11 -3.45 -8.10
C THR A 34 -4.18 -2.16 -8.89
N MET A 35 -5.20 -1.37 -8.60
CA MET A 35 -5.47 -0.13 -9.32
C MET A 35 -5.15 1.11 -8.50
N TYR A 36 -4.76 2.17 -9.21
CA TYR A 36 -4.62 3.51 -8.68
C TYR A 36 -5.45 4.47 -9.53
N ASN A 37 -6.26 5.30 -8.88
CA ASN A 37 -7.00 6.38 -9.52
C ASN A 37 -6.44 7.73 -9.09
N ASP A 38 -6.09 8.59 -10.05
CA ASP A 38 -5.68 9.97 -9.81
C ASP A 38 -6.36 10.89 -10.83
N PHE A 39 -7.17 11.83 -10.33
CA PHE A 39 -7.84 12.84 -11.13
C PHE A 39 -7.16 14.21 -11.05
N VAL A 40 -6.02 14.31 -10.33
CA VAL A 40 -5.23 15.53 -10.14
C VAL A 40 -3.96 15.48 -11.00
N ASN A 41 -3.27 14.33 -10.99
CA ASN A 41 -2.02 14.12 -11.72
C ASN A 41 -2.17 12.94 -12.71
N ASP A 42 -1.18 12.77 -13.60
CA ASP A 42 -1.08 11.53 -14.39
C ASP A 42 -0.85 10.34 -13.45
N PRO A 43 -1.78 9.35 -13.40
CA PRO A 43 -1.65 8.21 -12.50
C PRO A 43 -0.41 7.34 -12.78
N LYS A 44 0.21 7.44 -13.95
CA LYS A 44 1.49 6.78 -14.25
C LYS A 44 2.65 7.35 -13.46
N GLY A 45 2.51 8.56 -12.92
CA GLY A 45 3.50 9.20 -12.05
C GLY A 45 3.46 8.74 -10.58
N PHE A 46 2.84 7.58 -10.28
CA PHE A 46 2.69 7.07 -8.91
C PHE A 46 4.00 7.01 -8.12
N GLU A 47 5.09 6.54 -8.75
CA GLU A 47 6.40 6.44 -8.09
C GLU A 47 6.88 7.80 -7.56
N GLN A 48 6.71 8.86 -8.33
CA GLN A 48 7.19 10.20 -8.01
C GLN A 48 6.22 10.95 -7.09
N ASN A 49 4.91 10.76 -7.32
CA ASN A 49 3.89 11.54 -6.66
C ASN A 49 3.43 10.95 -5.33
N ASN A 50 3.53 9.62 -5.17
CA ASN A 50 2.91 8.90 -4.05
C ASN A 50 3.91 8.17 -3.16
N VAL A 51 5.11 7.79 -3.68
CA VAL A 51 6.14 7.06 -2.94
C VAL A 51 7.24 8.03 -2.55
N LEU A 52 7.16 8.55 -1.32
CA LEU A 52 7.97 9.70 -0.88
C LEU A 52 9.13 9.26 0.02
N TYR A 53 10.29 9.92 -0.16
CA TYR A 53 11.51 9.67 0.61
C TYR A 53 12.03 8.22 0.50
N HIS A 54 11.75 7.57 -0.62
CA HIS A 54 12.16 6.21 -0.93
C HIS A 54 13.48 6.22 -1.71
N TYR A 55 14.58 6.11 -1.00
CA TYR A 55 15.93 6.17 -1.59
C TYR A 55 16.63 4.81 -1.52
N PRO A 56 17.39 4.41 -2.55
CA PRO A 56 18.05 3.10 -2.62
C PRO A 56 18.95 2.77 -1.43
N ILE A 57 19.51 3.80 -0.77
CA ILE A 57 20.39 3.64 0.39
C ILE A 57 19.73 2.93 1.57
N ASN A 58 18.40 2.98 1.69
CA ASN A 58 17.67 2.32 2.78
C ASN A 58 17.42 0.84 2.54
N HIS A 59 17.49 0.39 1.28
CA HIS A 59 17.11 -0.96 0.86
C HIS A 59 15.68 -1.37 1.23
N ASP A 60 14.84 -0.40 1.62
CA ASP A 60 13.44 -0.61 1.95
C ASP A 60 12.57 -0.77 0.70
N LYS A 61 11.41 -1.42 0.85
CA LYS A 61 10.53 -1.80 -0.26
C LYS A 61 9.10 -1.36 0.01
N LEU A 62 8.41 -1.01 -1.08
CA LEU A 62 6.95 -0.95 -1.12
C LEU A 62 6.43 -2.26 -1.72
N ILE A 63 5.64 -3.01 -0.95
CA ILE A 63 5.02 -4.24 -1.41
C ILE A 63 3.51 -4.08 -1.29
N ILE A 64 2.78 -4.18 -2.40
CA ILE A 64 1.32 -4.10 -2.44
C ILE A 64 0.79 -5.36 -3.12
N GLY A 65 -0.16 -6.01 -2.47
CA GLY A 65 -0.77 -7.25 -2.95
C GLY A 65 -1.65 -7.08 -4.19
N ILE A 66 -2.49 -8.08 -4.41
CA ILE A 66 -3.39 -8.23 -5.57
C ILE A 66 -4.74 -7.57 -5.25
N PHE A 67 -5.45 -7.05 -6.27
CA PHE A 67 -6.79 -6.46 -6.17
C PHE A 67 -6.94 -5.28 -5.20
N CYS A 68 -5.85 -4.58 -4.88
CA CYS A 68 -5.96 -3.37 -4.07
C CYS A 68 -6.55 -2.21 -4.86
N SER A 69 -7.26 -1.32 -4.16
CA SER A 69 -7.81 -0.08 -4.70
C SER A 69 -7.20 1.10 -3.98
N ILE A 70 -6.42 1.91 -4.70
CA ILE A 70 -5.72 3.06 -4.14
C ILE A 70 -6.30 4.34 -4.74
N ALA A 71 -6.81 5.20 -3.87
CA ALA A 71 -7.42 6.46 -4.28
C ALA A 71 -6.39 7.58 -4.47
N CYS A 72 -6.81 8.61 -5.19
CA CYS A 72 -6.05 9.81 -5.49
C CYS A 72 -5.39 10.40 -4.24
N GLY A 73 -4.13 10.80 -4.38
CA GLY A 73 -3.39 11.50 -3.34
C GLY A 73 -2.89 10.64 -2.17
N ALA A 74 -3.16 9.32 -2.14
CA ALA A 74 -2.60 8.44 -1.12
C ALA A 74 -1.07 8.48 -1.16
N LYS A 75 -0.39 8.52 0.02
CA LYS A 75 1.06 8.64 0.13
C LYS A 75 1.66 7.50 0.93
N PHE A 76 2.83 7.05 0.48
CA PHE A 76 3.67 6.07 1.17
C PHE A 76 4.95 6.77 1.59
N LEU A 77 5.09 7.03 2.91
CA LEU A 77 6.14 7.85 3.46
C LEU A 77 7.26 6.97 4.03
N PHE A 78 8.39 6.92 3.33
CA PHE A 78 9.49 6.03 3.63
C PHE A 78 10.48 6.58 4.67
N ASN A 79 11.45 5.76 5.04
CA ASN A 79 12.33 5.95 6.19
C ASN A 79 13.10 7.25 6.18
N SER A 80 13.54 7.75 5.02
CA SER A 80 14.26 9.03 4.94
C SER A 80 13.40 10.28 5.22
N ALA A 81 12.08 10.10 5.46
CA ALA A 81 11.23 11.17 6.01
C ALA A 81 11.34 11.30 7.52
N ASN A 82 11.93 10.32 8.21
CA ASN A 82 12.11 10.35 9.64
C ASN A 82 13.43 11.03 10.00
N HIS A 83 13.54 11.50 11.23
CA HIS A 83 14.81 11.90 11.83
C HIS A 83 15.13 10.95 12.98
N SER A 84 16.42 10.79 13.31
CA SER A 84 16.80 9.95 14.45
C SER A 84 16.27 10.55 15.75
N MET A 85 15.54 9.74 16.51
CA MET A 85 14.98 10.14 17.80
C MET A 85 15.94 9.88 18.96
N SER A 86 17.00 9.11 18.77
CA SER A 86 18.03 8.82 19.77
C SER A 86 19.15 9.85 19.81
N SER A 87 19.20 10.74 18.83
CA SER A 87 20.17 11.84 18.79
C SER A 87 19.77 12.99 19.71
N LEU A 88 20.76 13.71 20.28
CA LEU A 88 20.50 14.93 21.06
C LEU A 88 19.89 16.05 20.19
N SER A 89 20.11 16.01 18.88
CA SER A 89 19.53 16.96 17.93
C SER A 89 18.75 16.23 16.88
N THR A 90 17.59 16.76 16.51
CA THR A 90 16.81 16.28 15.37
C THR A 90 17.34 16.79 14.02
N TYR A 91 18.34 17.70 14.04
CA TYR A 91 18.97 18.16 12.80
C TYR A 91 19.83 17.03 12.20
N PRO A 92 19.64 16.70 10.92
CA PRO A 92 20.29 15.53 10.31
C PRO A 92 21.72 15.87 9.86
N PHE A 93 22.62 16.18 10.78
CA PHE A 93 24.01 16.53 10.48
C PHE A 93 24.70 15.59 9.48
N PRO A 94 24.50 14.25 9.54
CA PRO A 94 25.17 13.36 8.61
C PRO A 94 24.74 13.52 7.14
N LEU A 95 23.58 14.11 6.86
CA LEU A 95 23.21 14.45 5.47
C LEU A 95 24.14 15.52 4.88
N PHE A 96 24.67 16.39 5.73
CA PHE A 96 25.56 17.48 5.37
C PHE A 96 27.02 17.13 5.69
N PHE A 97 27.41 15.88 5.41
CA PHE A 97 28.68 15.30 5.79
C PHE A 97 29.89 16.10 5.29
N GLU A 98 29.81 16.71 4.12
CA GLU A 98 30.91 17.54 3.57
C GLU A 98 31.09 18.82 4.39
N GLU A 99 29.99 19.50 4.72
CA GLU A 99 30.03 20.76 5.50
C GLU A 99 30.55 20.54 6.93
N TRP A 100 30.14 19.40 7.53
CA TRP A 100 30.46 19.07 8.92
C TRP A 100 31.67 18.13 9.08
N ALA A 101 32.42 17.88 7.98
CA ALA A 101 33.58 16.97 7.93
C ALA A 101 33.31 15.58 8.55
N LEU A 102 32.14 15.02 8.25
CA LEU A 102 31.70 13.69 8.66
C LEU A 102 31.96 12.65 7.55
N ASP A 103 31.94 11.36 7.89
CA ASP A 103 32.07 10.30 6.92
C ASP A 103 30.75 10.13 6.12
N LYS A 104 30.85 10.09 4.79
CA LYS A 104 29.69 9.85 3.90
C LYS A 104 28.88 8.60 4.24
N LYS A 105 29.55 7.56 4.79
CA LYS A 105 28.87 6.34 5.23
C LYS A 105 27.89 6.59 6.39
N ASP A 106 28.06 7.69 7.12
CA ASP A 106 27.22 8.03 8.26
C ASP A 106 25.87 8.66 7.88
N VAL A 107 25.66 8.96 6.59
CA VAL A 107 24.38 9.51 6.08
C VAL A 107 23.18 8.70 6.53
N ILE A 108 23.29 7.36 6.55
CA ILE A 108 22.22 6.47 7.02
C ILE A 108 21.85 6.64 8.50
N LYS A 109 22.71 7.31 9.30
CA LYS A 109 22.44 7.62 10.71
C LYS A 109 21.53 8.84 10.89
N SER A 110 21.19 9.55 9.79
CA SER A 110 20.34 10.75 9.85
C SER A 110 18.88 10.43 10.20
N TRP A 111 18.46 9.17 10.04
CA TRP A 111 17.08 8.73 10.29
C TRP A 111 17.01 7.30 10.86
N ASP A 112 15.90 7.01 11.50
CA ASP A 112 15.57 5.66 11.99
C ASP A 112 14.95 4.84 10.86
N ASN A 113 15.53 3.68 10.52
CA ASN A 113 14.97 2.76 9.54
C ASN A 113 13.97 1.81 10.21
N LYS A 114 12.70 1.91 9.84
CA LYS A 114 11.58 1.08 10.34
C LYS A 114 11.23 -0.08 9.41
N GLY A 115 11.91 -0.20 8.28
CA GLY A 115 11.69 -1.27 7.31
C GLY A 115 10.67 -0.93 6.22
N ASP A 116 10.20 -2.00 5.58
CA ASP A 116 9.32 -1.97 4.41
C ASP A 116 7.91 -1.46 4.75
N ILE A 117 7.20 -0.95 3.74
CA ILE A 117 5.75 -0.80 3.79
C ILE A 117 5.15 -2.01 3.06
N ILE A 118 4.29 -2.76 3.76
CA ILE A 118 3.67 -3.97 3.22
C ILE A 118 2.15 -3.80 3.26
N VAL A 119 1.52 -3.91 2.11
CA VAL A 119 0.07 -3.89 1.95
C VAL A 119 -0.36 -5.25 1.43
N GLY A 120 -1.28 -5.90 2.13
CA GLY A 120 -1.87 -7.18 1.74
C GLY A 120 -2.73 -7.08 0.48
N ASN A 121 -3.59 -8.06 0.29
CA ASN A 121 -4.47 -8.17 -0.87
C ASN A 121 -5.84 -7.58 -0.57
N ASP A 122 -6.61 -7.19 -1.59
CA ASP A 122 -7.97 -6.64 -1.44
C ASP A 122 -8.05 -5.44 -0.47
N VAL A 123 -6.98 -4.65 -0.39
CA VAL A 123 -6.92 -3.48 0.49
C VAL A 123 -7.47 -2.25 -0.22
N TRP A 124 -8.34 -1.51 0.45
CA TRP A 124 -8.77 -0.19 -0.02
C TRP A 124 -8.05 0.92 0.76
N ILE A 125 -7.27 1.74 0.04
CA ILE A 125 -6.61 2.93 0.59
C ILE A 125 -7.37 4.16 0.11
N GLY A 126 -7.98 4.86 1.05
CA GLY A 126 -8.81 6.03 0.81
C GLY A 126 -8.04 7.26 0.35
N TYR A 127 -8.78 8.23 -0.16
CA TYR A 127 -8.29 9.52 -0.67
C TYR A 127 -7.35 10.22 0.32
N GLU A 128 -6.18 10.64 -0.14
CA GLU A 128 -5.16 11.35 0.65
C GLU A 128 -4.72 10.65 1.95
N ALA A 129 -4.88 9.34 2.06
CA ALA A 129 -4.35 8.61 3.21
C ALA A 129 -2.82 8.58 3.17
N VAL A 130 -2.16 8.55 4.34
CA VAL A 130 -0.71 8.52 4.48
C VAL A 130 -0.29 7.26 5.25
N ILE A 131 0.56 6.43 4.63
CA ILE A 131 1.09 5.21 5.20
C ILE A 131 2.56 5.41 5.55
N PHE A 132 2.95 5.17 6.79
CA PHE A 132 4.32 5.37 7.26
C PHE A 132 5.18 4.12 7.06
N ALA A 133 6.50 4.34 7.00
CA ALA A 133 7.50 3.29 6.95
C ALA A 133 7.33 2.26 8.07
N GLY A 134 7.59 0.98 7.76
CA GLY A 134 7.49 -0.16 8.68
C GLY A 134 6.07 -0.69 8.89
N VAL A 135 5.03 -0.04 8.36
CA VAL A 135 3.63 -0.44 8.55
C VAL A 135 3.29 -1.64 7.68
N LYS A 136 2.57 -2.61 8.28
CA LYS A 136 1.95 -3.73 7.59
C LYS A 136 0.43 -3.59 7.64
N ILE A 137 -0.21 -3.64 6.48
CA ILE A 137 -1.66 -3.59 6.33
C ILE A 137 -2.13 -4.98 5.89
N GLY A 138 -2.99 -5.61 6.70
CA GLY A 138 -3.51 -6.95 6.43
C GLY A 138 -4.50 -6.99 5.27
N ASP A 139 -4.72 -8.20 4.74
CA ASP A 139 -5.63 -8.46 3.63
C ASP A 139 -7.04 -7.92 3.93
N GLY A 140 -7.69 -7.38 2.93
CA GLY A 140 -9.05 -6.88 3.03
C GLY A 140 -9.25 -5.66 3.93
N ALA A 141 -8.18 -5.02 4.43
CA ALA A 141 -8.29 -3.83 5.27
C ALA A 141 -8.79 -2.60 4.48
N ILE A 142 -9.37 -1.65 5.19
CA ILE A 142 -9.80 -0.37 4.63
C ILE A 142 -9.14 0.76 5.41
N ILE A 143 -8.41 1.59 4.69
CA ILE A 143 -7.80 2.81 5.20
C ILE A 143 -8.70 3.99 4.83
N GLY A 144 -9.29 4.63 5.82
CA GLY A 144 -10.20 5.75 5.61
C GLY A 144 -9.53 6.96 4.94
N THR A 145 -10.33 7.80 4.30
CA THR A 145 -9.88 9.07 3.70
C THR A 145 -9.10 9.90 4.70
N ARG A 146 -7.93 10.42 4.27
CA ARG A 146 -7.02 11.25 5.09
C ARG A 146 -6.54 10.61 6.40
N ALA A 147 -6.61 9.29 6.51
CA ALA A 147 -6.05 8.58 7.65
C ALA A 147 -4.52 8.62 7.62
N VAL A 148 -3.89 8.77 8.78
CA VAL A 148 -2.44 8.70 8.95
C VAL A 148 -2.09 7.42 9.67
N VAL A 149 -1.65 6.41 8.93
CA VAL A 149 -1.39 5.06 9.43
C VAL A 149 0.06 4.95 9.89
N THR A 150 0.25 4.84 11.20
CA THR A 150 1.57 4.77 11.86
C THR A 150 1.83 3.44 12.57
N LYS A 151 0.86 2.51 12.54
CA LYS A 151 0.92 1.17 13.14
C LYS A 151 0.30 0.15 12.21
N ASP A 152 0.63 -1.11 12.40
CA ASP A 152 0.05 -2.22 11.65
C ASP A 152 -1.48 -2.23 11.74
N VAL A 153 -2.11 -2.63 10.63
CA VAL A 153 -3.56 -2.74 10.51
C VAL A 153 -3.92 -4.22 10.34
N PRO A 154 -4.73 -4.79 11.26
CA PRO A 154 -5.16 -6.19 11.13
C PRO A 154 -5.99 -6.43 9.86
N PRO A 155 -6.04 -7.68 9.35
CA PRO A 155 -6.88 -8.02 8.22
C PRO A 155 -8.34 -7.61 8.42
N TYR A 156 -9.02 -7.25 7.33
CA TYR A 156 -10.45 -6.90 7.31
C TYR A 156 -10.87 -5.82 8.33
N THR A 157 -9.90 -5.00 8.75
CA THR A 157 -10.14 -3.91 9.71
C THR A 157 -10.28 -2.57 8.98
N VAL A 158 -11.28 -1.80 9.34
CA VAL A 158 -11.46 -0.41 8.90
C VAL A 158 -10.76 0.50 9.91
N VAL A 159 -9.82 1.30 9.45
CA VAL A 159 -9.12 2.29 10.27
C VAL A 159 -9.30 3.70 9.71
N GLY A 160 -9.23 4.71 10.58
CA GLY A 160 -9.34 6.11 10.18
C GLY A 160 -8.81 7.06 11.24
N GLY A 161 -8.64 8.33 10.85
CA GLY A 161 -8.18 9.41 11.74
C GLY A 161 -6.67 9.66 11.73
N VAL A 162 -6.24 10.62 12.56
CA VAL A 162 -4.85 11.05 12.72
C VAL A 162 -4.47 11.06 14.20
N PRO A 163 -3.67 10.08 14.68
CA PRO A 163 -3.25 8.87 13.97
C PRO A 163 -4.43 7.92 13.75
N ALA A 164 -4.32 7.07 12.72
CA ALA A 164 -5.36 6.08 12.40
C ALA A 164 -5.57 5.09 13.54
N LYS A 165 -6.85 4.84 13.85
CA LYS A 165 -7.29 3.87 14.85
C LYS A 165 -8.35 2.94 14.26
N PRO A 166 -8.48 1.70 14.76
CA PRO A 166 -9.56 0.81 14.37
C PRO A 166 -10.93 1.44 14.65
N ILE A 167 -11.80 1.37 13.64
CA ILE A 167 -13.21 1.82 13.74
C ILE A 167 -14.10 0.60 13.89
N LYS A 168 -13.93 -0.42 13.02
CA LYS A 168 -14.69 -1.67 13.04
C LYS A 168 -13.99 -2.76 12.23
N LYS A 169 -14.38 -4.00 12.42
CA LYS A 169 -14.11 -5.08 11.44
C LYS A 169 -15.14 -5.05 10.31
N ARG A 170 -14.77 -5.51 9.12
CA ARG A 170 -15.70 -5.64 7.98
C ARG A 170 -16.71 -6.76 8.18
N PHE A 171 -16.26 -7.84 8.81
CA PHE A 171 -17.00 -9.07 9.06
C PHE A 171 -16.75 -9.55 10.49
N ASP A 172 -17.49 -10.56 10.95
CA ASP A 172 -17.19 -11.29 12.17
C ASP A 172 -15.89 -12.12 12.04
N ASP A 173 -15.35 -12.58 13.18
CA ASP A 173 -14.05 -13.27 13.20
C ASP A 173 -14.07 -14.58 12.40
N LYS A 174 -15.17 -15.35 12.48
CA LYS A 174 -15.33 -16.59 11.72
C LYS A 174 -15.29 -16.36 10.22
N THR A 175 -16.00 -15.35 9.74
CA THR A 175 -15.98 -14.95 8.31
C THR A 175 -14.60 -14.47 7.89
N ILE A 176 -13.91 -13.70 8.74
CA ILE A 176 -12.53 -13.23 8.46
C ILE A 176 -11.58 -14.43 8.34
N ASP A 177 -11.62 -15.37 9.29
CA ASP A 177 -10.78 -16.58 9.25
C ASP A 177 -11.04 -17.37 7.96
N THR A 178 -12.31 -17.57 7.60
CA THR A 178 -12.69 -18.25 6.35
C THR A 178 -12.12 -17.53 5.11
N LEU A 179 -12.22 -16.21 5.04
CA LEU A 179 -11.71 -15.43 3.91
C LEU A 179 -10.18 -15.49 3.81
N LEU A 180 -9.48 -15.51 4.95
CA LEU A 180 -8.03 -15.66 5.01
C LEU A 180 -7.56 -17.07 4.61
N ASP A 181 -8.38 -18.09 4.84
CA ASP A 181 -8.11 -19.46 4.38
C ASP A 181 -8.39 -19.62 2.88
N ILE A 182 -9.51 -19.11 2.40
CA ILE A 182 -9.92 -19.17 0.99
C ILE A 182 -8.94 -18.44 0.08
N ARG A 183 -8.47 -17.26 0.47
CA ARG A 183 -7.55 -16.41 -0.30
C ARG A 183 -7.99 -16.26 -1.75
N TRP A 184 -9.22 -15.85 -1.97
CA TRP A 184 -9.87 -15.76 -3.28
C TRP A 184 -9.07 -14.97 -4.31
N TRP A 185 -8.26 -14.01 -3.88
CA TRP A 185 -7.37 -13.23 -4.74
C TRP A 185 -6.25 -14.06 -5.41
N ASN A 186 -6.01 -15.30 -4.96
CA ASN A 186 -5.06 -16.24 -5.57
C ASN A 186 -5.73 -17.19 -6.57
N TRP A 187 -7.04 -17.10 -6.77
CA TRP A 187 -7.75 -17.95 -7.73
C TRP A 187 -7.45 -17.55 -9.17
N SER A 188 -7.68 -18.47 -10.10
CA SER A 188 -7.65 -18.15 -11.53
C SER A 188 -8.78 -17.16 -11.87
N ASP A 189 -8.59 -16.40 -12.96
CA ASP A 189 -9.60 -15.46 -13.45
C ASP A 189 -10.94 -16.14 -13.72
N GLU A 190 -10.92 -17.40 -14.19
CA GLU A 190 -12.13 -18.22 -14.43
C GLU A 190 -12.84 -18.51 -13.11
N LYS A 191 -12.11 -18.94 -12.07
CA LYS A 191 -12.71 -19.24 -10.77
C LYS A 191 -13.26 -17.96 -10.12
N ILE A 192 -12.58 -16.84 -10.25
CA ILE A 192 -13.09 -15.54 -9.79
C ILE A 192 -14.38 -15.19 -10.53
N ALA A 193 -14.40 -15.32 -11.87
CA ALA A 193 -15.57 -15.00 -12.69
C ALA A 193 -16.80 -15.82 -12.30
N LEU A 194 -16.62 -17.12 -12.00
CA LEU A 194 -17.70 -18.00 -11.54
C LEU A 194 -18.24 -17.62 -10.15
N ASN A 195 -17.44 -16.97 -9.33
CA ASN A 195 -17.77 -16.61 -7.95
C ASN A 195 -18.05 -15.11 -7.74
N LEU A 196 -18.10 -14.30 -8.82
CA LEU A 196 -18.28 -12.85 -8.69
C LEU A 196 -19.52 -12.47 -7.89
N ASP A 197 -20.66 -13.16 -8.10
CA ASP A 197 -21.90 -12.87 -7.39
C ASP A 197 -21.76 -13.14 -5.89
N ALA A 198 -21.06 -14.21 -5.50
CA ALA A 198 -20.81 -14.54 -4.10
C ALA A 198 -19.86 -13.54 -3.45
N ILE A 199 -18.76 -13.17 -4.15
CA ILE A 199 -17.77 -12.19 -3.71
C ILE A 199 -18.43 -10.82 -3.51
N GLN A 200 -19.23 -10.35 -4.49
CA GLN A 200 -19.91 -9.05 -4.41
C GLN A 200 -21.01 -9.02 -3.35
N ALA A 201 -21.71 -10.14 -3.15
CA ALA A 201 -22.72 -10.26 -2.10
C ALA A 201 -22.13 -10.38 -0.69
N GLY A 202 -20.81 -10.61 -0.55
CA GLY A 202 -20.16 -10.86 0.73
C GLY A 202 -20.60 -12.16 1.40
N CYS A 203 -20.99 -13.17 0.60
CA CYS A 203 -21.59 -14.41 1.07
C CYS A 203 -20.63 -15.58 0.82
N VAL A 204 -19.85 -15.93 1.83
CA VAL A 204 -18.84 -16.99 1.74
C VAL A 204 -19.47 -18.38 1.52
N GLU A 205 -20.70 -18.58 1.96
CA GLU A 205 -21.44 -19.84 1.82
C GLU A 205 -21.86 -20.13 0.36
N ARG A 206 -21.82 -19.13 -0.52
CA ARG A 206 -22.14 -19.26 -1.94
C ARG A 206 -20.92 -19.54 -2.82
N ILE A 207 -19.74 -19.60 -2.21
CA ILE A 207 -18.50 -19.85 -2.94
C ILE A 207 -18.53 -21.27 -3.49
N VAL A 208 -18.42 -21.39 -4.81
CA VAL A 208 -18.35 -22.67 -5.51
C VAL A 208 -16.89 -23.14 -5.52
N GLU A 209 -16.63 -24.27 -4.87
CA GLU A 209 -15.35 -24.99 -4.98
C GLU A 209 -15.31 -25.71 -6.34
N VAL A 210 -14.48 -25.20 -7.27
CA VAL A 210 -14.20 -25.83 -8.56
C VAL A 210 -12.74 -26.24 -8.61
#